data_e4f6a98903e7b5d7df9a127e86997172
#
_entry.id   e4f6a98903e7b5d7df9a127e86997172
#
_cell.length_a   1.000
_cell.length_b   1.000
_cell.length_c   1.000
_cell.angle_alpha   90.00
_cell.angle_beta   90.00
_cell.angle_gamma   90.00
#
_symmetry.space_group_name_H-M   'P 1'
#
loop_
_entity.id
_entity.type
_entity.pdbx_description
1 polymer ?
#
loop_
_entity_poly.entity_id
_entity_poly.type
_entity_poly.pdbx_seq_one_letter_code
_entity_poly.pdbx_strand_id
1 'polypeptide(L)'
;MKWKYTDYRPEGFECWSAKWKEDYELTVYQIGENRYSIGWYHKGCRVIKDYIDANSWDEAKTLAIARVKNYFHQMATYWDNMELGFIKWTREE
;
A
#
# COMPACT_ATOMS: atom_id res chain seq x y z
N MET A 1 7.88 -8.01 4.65
CA MET A 1 7.12 -6.75 4.65
C MET A 1 6.80 -6.36 6.08
N LYS A 2 7.16 -5.17 6.48
CA LYS A 2 6.91 -4.67 7.84
C LYS A 2 6.02 -3.45 7.79
N TRP A 3 4.87 -3.56 8.42
CA TRP A 3 3.95 -2.44 8.55
C TRP A 3 4.30 -1.59 9.77
N LYS A 4 4.28 -0.28 9.58
CA LYS A 4 4.46 0.69 10.66
C LYS A 4 3.16 1.46 10.84
N TYR A 5 2.67 1.48 12.07
CA TYR A 5 1.49 2.25 12.44
C TYR A 5 1.89 3.68 12.82
N THR A 6 1.13 4.64 12.34
CA THR A 6 1.29 6.04 12.75
C THR A 6 -0.09 6.63 13.02
N ASP A 7 -0.22 7.28 14.16
CA ASP A 7 -1.47 7.93 14.56
C ASP A 7 -1.30 9.44 14.41
N TYR A 8 -2.01 10.01 13.44
CA TYR A 8 -2.00 11.44 13.17
C TYR A 8 -3.18 12.17 13.81
N ARG A 9 -4.00 11.49 14.61
CA ARG A 9 -5.12 12.14 15.28
C ARG A 9 -4.66 13.08 16.39
N PRO A 10 -5.37 14.18 16.68
CA PRO A 10 -6.65 14.59 16.09
C PRO A 10 -6.53 15.32 14.75
N GLU A 11 -5.32 15.60 14.28
CA GLU A 11 -5.10 16.44 13.11
C GLU A 11 -5.17 15.69 11.77
N GLY A 12 -5.25 14.37 11.82
CA GLY A 12 -5.23 13.53 10.61
C GLY A 12 -5.89 12.18 10.83
N PHE A 13 -5.35 11.17 10.18
CA PHE A 13 -5.92 9.83 10.16
C PHE A 13 -4.95 8.81 10.74
N GLU A 14 -5.47 7.68 11.18
CA GLU A 14 -4.63 6.52 11.45
C GLU A 14 -4.08 5.99 10.13
N CYS A 15 -2.80 5.65 10.12
CA CYS A 15 -2.10 5.21 8.93
C CYS A 15 -1.24 3.98 9.22
N TRP A 16 -1.32 3.00 8.33
CA TRP A 16 -0.33 1.93 8.27
C TRP A 16 0.49 2.12 7.01
N SER A 17 1.81 2.02 7.14
CA SER A 17 2.72 2.17 6.02
C SER A 17 3.79 1.10 6.04
N ALA A 18 4.29 0.75 4.85
CA ALA A 18 5.39 -0.18 4.71
C ALA A 18 6.31 0.32 3.60
N LYS A 19 7.61 0.38 3.91
CA LYS A 19 8.62 0.80 2.93
C LYS A 19 9.20 -0.41 2.24
N TRP A 20 9.37 -0.29 0.93
CA TRP A 20 10.00 -1.30 0.10
C TRP A 20 11.18 -0.69 -0.63
N LYS A 21 12.38 -1.26 -0.43
CA LYS A 21 13.63 -0.62 -0.84
C LYS A 21 13.66 0.78 -0.20
N GLU A 22 14.45 1.69 -0.66
CA GLU A 22 14.50 3.03 -0.06
C GLU A 22 13.47 3.97 -0.67
N ASP A 23 13.02 3.68 -1.89
CA ASP A 23 12.27 4.61 -2.71
C ASP A 23 10.76 4.39 -2.74
N TYR A 24 10.28 3.24 -2.28
CA TYR A 24 8.87 2.86 -2.40
C TYR A 24 8.19 2.80 -1.05
N GLU A 25 6.93 3.21 -1.02
CA GLU A 25 6.12 3.13 0.20
C GLU A 25 4.66 2.84 -0.14
N LEU A 26 4.09 1.87 0.57
CA LEU A 26 2.66 1.58 0.53
C LEU A 26 2.02 2.16 1.78
N THR A 27 0.95 2.93 1.61
CA THR A 27 0.21 3.51 2.72
C THR A 27 -1.27 3.12 2.68
N VAL A 28 -1.84 2.92 3.86
CA VAL A 28 -3.27 2.68 4.03
C VAL A 28 -3.76 3.59 5.15
N TYR A 29 -4.69 4.50 4.82
CA TYR A 29 -5.31 5.42 5.76
C TYR A 29 -6.75 5.05 5.97
N GLN A 30 -7.23 5.08 7.21
CA GLN A 30 -8.65 4.97 7.46
C GLN A 30 -9.29 6.36 7.34
N ILE A 31 -10.24 6.51 6.43
CA ILE A 31 -10.91 7.78 6.18
C ILE A 31 -12.40 7.76 6.55
N GLY A 32 -12.90 6.62 6.97
CA GLY A 32 -14.27 6.44 7.43
C GLY A 32 -14.40 5.09 8.10
N GLU A 33 -15.60 4.74 8.55
CA GLU A 33 -15.81 3.51 9.34
C GLU A 33 -15.33 2.26 8.60
N ASN A 34 -15.72 2.10 7.34
CA ASN A 34 -15.32 0.96 6.51
C ASN A 34 -14.65 1.42 5.23
N ARG A 35 -14.02 2.58 5.25
CA ARG A 35 -13.44 3.16 4.05
C ARG A 35 -11.99 3.56 4.28
N TYR A 36 -11.15 3.18 3.33
CA TYR A 36 -9.71 3.39 3.42
C TYR A 36 -9.20 4.03 2.13
N SER A 37 -8.14 4.84 2.27
CA SER A 37 -7.40 5.39 1.15
C SER A 37 -6.08 4.64 1.01
N ILE A 38 -5.75 4.23 -0.21
CA ILE A 38 -4.50 3.53 -0.51
C ILE A 38 -3.59 4.48 -1.27
N GLY A 39 -2.30 4.48 -0.91
CA GLY A 39 -1.28 5.20 -1.65
C GLY A 39 -0.07 4.31 -1.93
N TRP A 40 0.41 4.32 -3.16
CA TRP A 40 1.68 3.73 -3.54
C TRP A 40 2.59 4.84 -4.04
N TYR A 41 3.74 4.98 -3.38
CA TYR A 41 4.65 6.09 -3.64
C TYR A 41 5.97 5.58 -4.18
N HIS A 42 6.56 6.35 -5.10
CA HIS A 42 7.92 6.14 -5.59
C HIS A 42 8.66 7.47 -5.51
N LYS A 43 9.72 7.52 -4.71
CA LYS A 43 10.52 8.73 -4.45
C LYS A 43 9.65 9.92 -4.00
N GLY A 44 8.68 9.63 -3.14
CA GLY A 44 7.77 10.65 -2.64
C GLY A 44 6.65 11.05 -3.58
N CYS A 45 6.65 10.55 -4.82
CA CYS A 45 5.59 10.83 -5.78
C CYS A 45 4.52 9.74 -5.72
N ARG A 46 3.27 10.15 -5.61
CA ARG A 46 2.14 9.21 -5.52
C ARG A 46 1.83 8.63 -6.90
N VAL A 47 2.07 7.33 -7.06
CA VAL A 47 1.83 6.59 -8.30
C VAL A 47 0.41 6.06 -8.36
N ILE A 48 -0.09 5.53 -7.23
CA ILE A 48 -1.44 5.01 -7.11
C ILE A 48 -2.15 5.78 -6.01
N LYS A 49 -3.37 6.23 -6.31
CA LYS A 49 -4.30 6.80 -5.34
C LYS A 49 -5.64 6.11 -5.55
N ASP A 50 -6.12 5.41 -4.55
CA ASP A 50 -7.38 4.70 -4.66
C ASP A 50 -8.10 4.68 -3.32
N TYR A 51 -9.40 4.42 -3.36
CA TYR A 51 -10.23 4.28 -2.18
C TYR A 51 -10.84 2.89 -2.21
N ILE A 52 -10.88 2.24 -1.06
CA ILE A 52 -11.44 0.90 -0.94
C ILE A 52 -12.39 0.84 0.25
N ASP A 53 -13.36 -0.06 0.16
CA ASP A 53 -14.20 -0.43 1.28
C ASP A 53 -13.68 -1.74 1.85
N ALA A 54 -13.52 -1.78 3.17
CA ALA A 54 -13.04 -2.95 3.87
C ALA A 54 -13.62 -2.97 5.29
N ASN A 55 -13.75 -4.15 5.86
CA ASN A 55 -14.33 -4.33 7.19
C ASN A 55 -13.29 -4.30 8.31
N SER A 56 -12.03 -4.33 7.97
CA SER A 56 -10.94 -4.31 8.94
C SER A 56 -9.66 -3.78 8.31
N TRP A 57 -8.69 -3.44 9.18
CA TRP A 57 -7.35 -3.06 8.73
C TRP A 57 -6.66 -4.18 7.96
N ASP A 58 -6.80 -5.44 8.41
CA ASP A 58 -6.19 -6.58 7.73
C ASP A 58 -6.74 -6.76 6.32
N GLU A 59 -8.05 -6.63 6.16
CA GLU A 59 -8.67 -6.67 4.84
C GLU A 59 -8.19 -5.51 3.97
N ALA A 60 -8.14 -4.30 4.53
CA ALA A 60 -7.67 -3.12 3.81
C ALA A 60 -6.22 -3.29 3.35
N LYS A 61 -5.33 -3.80 4.20
CA LYS A 61 -3.94 -4.08 3.84
C LYS A 61 -3.84 -5.11 2.72
N THR A 62 -4.63 -6.18 2.79
CA THR A 62 -4.66 -7.23 1.75
C THR A 62 -5.12 -6.65 0.42
N LEU A 63 -6.16 -5.84 0.43
CA LEU A 63 -6.65 -5.19 -0.79
C LEU A 63 -5.65 -4.18 -1.35
N ALA A 64 -4.95 -3.47 -0.50
CA ALA A 64 -3.91 -2.53 -0.91
C ALA A 64 -2.77 -3.27 -1.62
N ILE A 65 -2.31 -4.38 -1.06
CA ILE A 65 -1.27 -5.22 -1.67
C ILE A 65 -1.74 -5.74 -3.03
N ALA A 66 -2.98 -6.23 -3.11
CA ALA A 66 -3.55 -6.72 -4.35
C ALA A 66 -3.60 -5.63 -5.43
N ARG A 67 -3.90 -4.40 -5.04
CA ARG A 67 -3.96 -3.27 -5.96
C ARG A 67 -2.59 -2.95 -6.54
N VAL A 68 -1.54 -2.96 -5.74
CA VAL A 68 -0.18 -2.73 -6.22
C VAL A 68 0.30 -3.87 -7.11
N LYS A 69 0.00 -5.12 -6.72
CA LYS A 69 0.32 -6.29 -7.55
C LYS A 69 -0.32 -6.19 -8.93
N ASN A 70 -1.60 -5.79 -8.97
CA ASN A 70 -2.31 -5.61 -10.23
C ASN A 70 -1.69 -4.51 -11.09
N TYR A 71 -1.26 -3.42 -10.46
CA TYR A 71 -0.54 -2.34 -11.15
C TYR A 71 0.72 -2.87 -11.83
N PHE A 72 1.56 -3.60 -11.11
CA PHE A 72 2.77 -4.18 -11.69
C PHE A 72 2.45 -5.21 -12.78
N HIS A 73 1.41 -5.99 -12.59
CA HIS A 73 1.00 -6.98 -13.59
C HIS A 73 0.57 -6.32 -14.90
N GLN A 74 -0.16 -5.22 -14.83
CA GLN A 74 -0.57 -4.46 -16.01
C GLN A 74 0.61 -3.80 -16.71
N MET A 75 1.69 -3.52 -15.99
CA MET A 75 2.91 -2.91 -16.51
C MET A 75 4.00 -3.95 -16.78
N ALA A 76 3.63 -5.23 -16.91
CA ALA A 76 4.56 -6.36 -16.93
C ALA A 76 5.67 -6.24 -17.97
N THR A 77 5.41 -5.65 -19.11
CA THR A 77 6.43 -5.46 -20.15
C THR A 77 7.66 -4.69 -19.66
N TYR A 78 7.44 -3.78 -18.69
CA TYR A 78 8.51 -2.94 -18.14
C TYR A 78 8.90 -3.37 -16.72
N TRP A 79 7.99 -4.06 -15.99
CA TRP A 79 8.08 -4.23 -14.55
C TRP A 79 8.08 -5.69 -14.08
N ASP A 80 8.41 -6.67 -14.96
CA ASP A 80 8.42 -8.09 -14.58
C ASP A 80 9.22 -8.35 -13.31
N ASN A 81 10.44 -7.84 -13.26
CA ASN A 81 11.31 -8.03 -12.10
C ASN A 81 10.78 -7.28 -10.87
N MET A 82 10.11 -6.18 -11.08
CA MET A 82 9.51 -5.40 -9.99
C MET A 82 8.31 -6.12 -9.39
N GLU A 83 7.45 -6.70 -10.24
CA GLU A 83 6.31 -7.48 -9.77
C GLU A 83 6.76 -8.67 -8.91
N LEU A 84 7.71 -9.45 -9.40
CA LEU A 84 8.23 -10.60 -8.67
C LEU A 84 8.87 -10.17 -7.34
N GLY A 85 9.65 -9.11 -7.35
CA GLY A 85 10.26 -8.57 -6.14
C GLY A 85 9.23 -8.09 -5.14
N PHE A 86 8.19 -7.43 -5.61
CA PHE A 86 7.10 -6.96 -4.75
C PHE A 86 6.34 -8.13 -4.12
N ILE A 87 6.00 -9.14 -4.89
CA ILE A 87 5.31 -10.34 -4.38
C ILE A 87 6.16 -11.02 -3.31
N LYS A 88 7.46 -11.18 -3.56
CA LYS A 88 8.38 -11.76 -2.58
C LYS A 88 8.40 -10.94 -1.30
N TRP A 89 8.51 -9.63 -1.42
CA TRP A 89 8.52 -8.73 -0.26
C TRP A 89 7.26 -8.84 0.60
N THR A 90 6.08 -8.96 -0.03
CA THR A 90 4.82 -9.06 0.71
C THR A 90 4.70 -10.37 1.51
N ARG A 91 5.52 -11.37 1.20
CA ARG A 91 5.55 -12.66 1.89
C ARG A 91 6.62 -12.72 2.98
N GLU A 92 7.50 -11.74 3.03
CA GLU A 92 8.54 -11.64 4.07
C GLU A 92 7.95 -10.97 5.32
N GLU A 93 8.35 -11.47 6.47
CA GLU A 93 7.98 -10.86 7.75
C GLU A 93 9.18 -10.28 8.47
#